data_a1c3b998b14f64dae5248cae631c23d1
#
_entry.id   a1c3b998b14f64dae5248cae631c23d1
#
_cell.length_a   1.000
_cell.length_b   1.000
_cell.length_c   1.000
_cell.angle_alpha   90.00
_cell.angle_beta   90.00
_cell.angle_gamma   90.00
#
_symmetry.space_group_name_H-M   'P 1'
#
loop_
_entity.id
_entity.type
_entity.pdbx_description
1 polymer ?
#
loop_
_entity_poly.entity_id
_entity_poly.type
_entity_poly.pdbx_seq_one_letter_code
_entity_poly.pdbx_strand_id
1 'polypeptide(L)' 'MQDMKAHLEKLRSDAEDCALISKRATDPQKCELFATLSEHLNRLALEVERALADRERA' A
#
# COMPACT_ATOMS: atom_id res chain seq x y z
N MET A 1 -12.52 5.89 16.98
CA MET A 1 -11.08 6.14 16.88
C MET A 1 -10.49 5.28 15.79
N GLN A 2 -9.72 5.91 14.91
CA GLN A 2 -9.08 5.13 13.85
C GLN A 2 -7.88 4.37 14.40
N ASP A 3 -7.85 3.09 14.13
CA ASP A 3 -6.73 2.26 14.49
C ASP A 3 -5.68 2.34 13.37
N MET A 4 -4.51 2.88 13.69
CA MET A 4 -3.42 3.01 12.70
C MET A 4 -2.95 1.66 12.17
N LYS A 5 -3.00 0.62 13.02
CA LYS A 5 -2.63 -0.72 12.57
C LYS A 5 -3.60 -1.25 11.53
N ALA A 6 -4.90 -1.03 11.73
CA ALA A 6 -5.91 -1.43 10.76
C ALA A 6 -5.73 -0.67 9.44
N HIS A 7 -5.40 0.61 9.53
CA HIS A 7 -5.14 1.43 8.35
C HIS A 7 -3.90 0.92 7.59
N LEU A 8 -2.85 0.57 8.34
CA LEU A 8 -1.64 0.00 7.75
C LEU A 8 -1.94 -1.30 7.00
N GLU A 9 -2.70 -2.19 7.62
CA GLU A 9 -3.09 -3.45 7.00
C GLU A 9 -3.90 -3.23 5.73
N LYS A 10 -4.80 -2.25 5.76
CA LYS A 10 -5.59 -1.91 4.58
C LYS A 10 -4.71 -1.41 3.45
N LEU A 11 -3.73 -0.54 3.75
CA LEU A 11 -2.80 -0.05 2.74
C LEU A 11 -2.01 -1.19 2.10
N ARG A 12 -1.56 -2.14 2.91
CA ARG A 12 -0.82 -3.29 2.41
C ARG A 12 -1.69 -4.19 1.53
N SER A 13 -2.92 -4.42 1.97
CA SER A 13 -3.87 -5.22 1.20
C SER A 13 -4.19 -4.56 -0.14
N ASP A 14 -4.44 -3.25 -0.12
CA ASP A 14 -4.71 -2.49 -1.34
C ASP A 14 -3.50 -2.53 -2.29
N ALA A 15 -2.29 -2.46 -1.74
CA ALA A 15 -1.06 -2.56 -2.56
C ALA A 15 -0.96 -3.92 -3.24
N GLU A 16 -1.28 -4.98 -2.53
CA GLU A 16 -1.27 -6.34 -3.09
C GLU A 16 -2.33 -6.48 -4.18
N ASP A 17 -3.52 -5.94 -3.95
CA ASP A 17 -4.60 -5.98 -4.93
C ASP A 17 -4.18 -5.26 -6.21
N CYS A 18 -3.57 -4.09 -6.07
CA CYS A 18 -3.08 -3.34 -7.24
C CYS A 18 -2.00 -4.10 -7.99
N ALA A 19 -1.10 -4.77 -7.27
CA ALA A 19 -0.06 -5.58 -7.90
C ALA A 19 -0.66 -6.74 -8.69
N LEU A 20 -1.69 -7.39 -8.15
CA LEU A 20 -2.38 -8.48 -8.83
C LEU A 20 -3.08 -7.99 -10.09
N ILE A 21 -3.76 -6.84 -10.00
CA ILE A 21 -4.44 -6.26 -11.16
C ILE A 21 -3.41 -5.93 -12.24
N SER A 22 -2.26 -5.39 -11.84
CA SER A 22 -1.18 -5.08 -12.77
C SER A 22 -0.72 -6.33 -13.52
N LYS A 23 -0.50 -7.43 -12.79
CA LYS A 23 -0.05 -8.68 -13.39
C LYS A 23 -1.05 -9.29 -14.34
N ARG A 24 -2.35 -9.13 -14.06
CA ARG A 24 -3.41 -9.73 -14.87
C ARG A 24 -3.87 -8.84 -16.01
N ALA A 25 -3.48 -7.57 -15.99
CA ALA A 25 -3.91 -6.63 -17.03
C ALA A 25 -3.26 -6.97 -18.35
N THR A 26 -4.07 -6.97 -19.42
CA THR A 26 -3.58 -7.21 -20.78
C THR A 26 -3.21 -5.89 -21.46
N ASP A 27 -3.76 -4.78 -20.96
CA ASP A 27 -3.50 -3.45 -21.48
C ASP A 27 -2.25 -2.88 -20.81
N PRO A 28 -1.20 -2.50 -21.58
CA PRO A 28 0.03 -1.97 -20.99
C PRO A 28 -0.19 -0.73 -20.11
N GLN A 29 -1.11 0.16 -20.49
CA GLN A 29 -1.38 1.36 -19.71
C GLN A 29 -1.97 1.02 -18.36
N LYS A 30 -2.89 0.08 -18.32
CA LYS A 30 -3.51 -0.37 -17.09
C LYS A 30 -2.49 -1.08 -16.21
N CYS A 31 -1.63 -1.90 -16.83
CA CYS A 31 -0.57 -2.60 -16.12
C CYS A 31 0.37 -1.61 -15.42
N GLU A 32 0.83 -0.58 -16.13
CA GLU A 32 1.70 0.45 -15.57
C GLU A 32 1.01 1.25 -14.47
N LEU A 33 -0.24 1.63 -14.70
CA LEU A 33 -0.98 2.42 -13.72
C LEU A 33 -1.08 1.68 -12.39
N PHE A 34 -1.49 0.42 -12.42
CA PHE A 34 -1.66 -0.33 -11.19
C PHE A 34 -0.34 -0.72 -10.53
N ALA A 35 0.72 -0.89 -11.32
CA ALA A 35 2.06 -1.09 -10.75
C ALA A 35 2.50 0.16 -9.98
N THR A 36 2.27 1.34 -10.53
CA THR A 36 2.60 2.61 -9.88
C THR A 36 1.76 2.81 -8.62
N LEU A 37 0.46 2.51 -8.69
CA LEU A 37 -0.41 2.60 -7.52
C LEU A 37 0.04 1.67 -6.41
N SER A 38 0.45 0.46 -6.76
CA SER A 38 0.96 -0.51 -5.78
C SER A 38 2.20 0.05 -5.07
N GLU A 39 3.12 0.66 -5.82
CA GLU A 39 4.31 1.27 -5.24
C GLU A 39 3.97 2.42 -4.30
N HIS A 40 3.03 3.28 -4.69
CA HIS A 40 2.61 4.40 -3.86
C HIS A 40 1.98 3.91 -2.55
N LEU A 41 1.13 2.89 -2.63
CA LEU A 41 0.49 2.34 -1.45
C LEU A 41 1.50 1.68 -0.52
N ASN A 42 2.49 0.99 -1.06
CA ASN A 42 3.56 0.41 -0.26
C ASN A 42 4.38 1.48 0.44
N ARG A 43 4.63 2.59 -0.23
CA ARG A 43 5.36 3.71 0.35
C ARG A 43 4.58 4.35 1.50
N LEU A 44 3.28 4.53 1.30
CA LEU A 44 2.41 5.04 2.36
C LEU A 44 2.38 4.09 3.55
N ALA A 45 2.34 2.79 3.28
CA ALA A 45 2.38 1.78 4.34
C ALA A 45 3.66 1.90 5.16
N LEU A 46 4.81 2.11 4.51
CA LEU A 46 6.07 2.30 5.21
C LEU A 46 6.05 3.54 6.10
N GLU A 47 5.45 4.62 5.62
CA GLU A 47 5.35 5.85 6.40
C GLU A 47 4.50 5.64 7.66
N VAL A 48 3.38 4.93 7.51
CA VAL A 48 2.53 4.62 8.66
C VAL A 48 3.26 3.69 9.64
N GLU A 49 3.99 2.72 9.11
CA GLU A 49 4.77 1.78 9.94
C GLU A 49 5.81 2.51 10.76
N ARG A 50 6.52 3.46 10.15
CA ARG A 50 7.51 4.28 10.85
C ARG A 50 6.88 5.14 11.93
N ALA A 51 5.73 5.73 11.63
CA ALA A 51 5.01 6.54 12.61
C ALA A 51 4.58 5.71 13.81
N LEU A 52 4.13 4.47 13.58
CA LEU A 52 3.76 3.56 14.65
C LEU A 52 4.98 3.19 15.50
N ALA A 53 6.11 2.89 14.84
CA ALA A 53 7.33 2.54 15.55
C ALA A 53 7.82 3.69 16.40
N ASP A 54 7.76 4.92 15.90
CA ASP A 54 8.17 6.11 16.66
C ASP A 54 7.28 6.32 17.86
N ARG A 55 5.98 6.10 17.73
CA ARG A 55 5.05 6.24 18.85
C ARG A 55 5.31 5.19 19.93
N GLU A 56 5.67 3.99 19.54
CA GLU A 56 5.95 2.92 20.47
C GLU A 56 7.26 3.15 21.25
N ARG A 57 8.18 3.91 20.66
CA ARG A 57 9.43 4.26 21.32
C ARG A 57 9.29 5.33 22.38
N ALA A 58 8.33 6.21 22.21
CA ALA A 58 8.14 7.38 23.06
C ALA A 58 7.65 7.05 24.49
#